data_16b36a7ba955ac6005eeca620873efc0
#
_entry.id   16b36a7ba955ac6005eeca620873efc0
#
_cell.length_a   1.000
_cell.length_b   1.000
_cell.length_c   1.000
_cell.angle_alpha   90.00
_cell.angle_beta   90.00
_cell.angle_gamma   90.00
#
_symmetry.space_group_name_H-M   'P 1'
#
loop_
_entity.id
_entity.type
_entity.pdbx_description
1 polymer ?
#
loop_
_entity_poly.entity_id
_entity_poly.type
_entity_poly.pdbx_seq_one_letter_code
_entity_poly.pdbx_strand_id
1 'polypeptide(L)'
;MLILGPDMRGLAIFLAVIIVAPTLVTAEPNWPGEPVDNHLYMSWAALTQEVNDWSIDNPDIVMLSSIGQSYLGKELWMVVLSDWSMETKSDGSVKEIIYIDGGHHGNEYLGTALAWLTAKWYINEWNAQNEEAINVLQSTELHIMIMLNPDGNDADTRHNLNVTTAANPFVSEPVPTGIDLYRNYDHF
;
A
#
# COMPACT_ATOMS: atom_id res chain seq x y z
N MET A 1 -28.32 75.71 31.79
CA MET A 1 -27.76 75.41 30.46
C MET A 1 -27.20 74.01 30.56
N LEU A 2 -28.03 73.01 30.14
CA LEU A 2 -27.70 71.60 30.25
C LEU A 2 -27.04 71.18 28.93
N ILE A 3 -25.85 70.65 28.98
CA ILE A 3 -25.21 70.07 27.83
C ILE A 3 -25.33 68.56 27.98
N LEU A 4 -26.16 67.99 27.13
CA LEU A 4 -26.30 66.53 26.98
C LEU A 4 -25.09 66.00 26.20
N GLY A 5 -24.35 65.07 26.80
CA GLY A 5 -23.27 64.33 26.17
C GLY A 5 -23.82 63.24 25.23
N PRO A 6 -23.02 62.77 24.22
CA PRO A 6 -23.51 61.86 23.22
C PRO A 6 -23.65 60.43 23.71
N ASP A 7 -24.75 59.89 23.28
CA ASP A 7 -25.21 58.50 23.40
C ASP A 7 -24.16 57.49 22.98
N MET A 8 -23.62 56.74 23.90
CA MET A 8 -22.80 55.56 23.59
C MET A 8 -23.70 54.39 23.26
N ARG A 9 -24.02 54.22 21.99
CA ARG A 9 -24.62 52.97 21.48
C ARG A 9 -23.56 51.91 21.50
N GLY A 10 -23.69 50.97 22.44
CA GLY A 10 -22.84 49.81 22.55
C GLY A 10 -22.94 48.93 21.29
N LEU A 11 -21.86 48.89 20.55
CA LEU A 11 -21.69 47.93 19.42
C LEU A 11 -21.41 46.56 20.03
N ALA A 12 -22.45 45.72 20.10
CA ALA A 12 -22.29 44.31 20.45
C ALA A 12 -21.66 43.57 19.26
N ILE A 13 -20.36 43.29 19.32
CA ILE A 13 -19.67 42.44 18.37
C ILE A 13 -20.00 40.99 18.75
N PHE A 14 -20.90 40.36 17.97
CA PHE A 14 -21.11 38.90 18.02
C PHE A 14 -19.92 38.23 17.36
N LEU A 15 -19.00 37.69 18.15
CA LEU A 15 -17.96 36.82 17.67
C LEU A 15 -18.59 35.44 17.41
N ALA A 16 -18.98 35.17 16.17
CA ALA A 16 -19.38 33.84 15.75
C ALA A 16 -18.12 32.96 15.66
N VAL A 17 -17.88 32.15 16.68
CA VAL A 17 -16.86 31.10 16.62
C VAL A 17 -17.43 29.97 15.76
N ILE A 18 -17.04 29.94 14.50
CA ILE A 18 -17.32 28.79 13.62
C ILE A 18 -16.34 27.70 14.07
N ILE A 19 -16.83 26.77 14.88
CA ILE A 19 -16.13 25.51 15.15
C ILE A 19 -16.26 24.68 13.88
N VAL A 20 -15.27 24.75 13.01
CA VAL A 20 -15.11 23.76 11.94
C VAL A 20 -14.66 22.49 12.65
N ALA A 21 -15.62 21.63 12.99
CA ALA A 21 -15.26 20.27 13.37
C ALA A 21 -14.49 19.64 12.19
N PRO A 22 -13.28 19.11 12.41
CA PRO A 22 -12.67 18.32 11.36
C PRO A 22 -13.61 17.16 11.09
N THR A 23 -14.27 17.18 9.93
CA THR A 23 -14.87 15.97 9.40
C THR A 23 -13.70 15.05 9.17
N LEU A 24 -13.52 14.08 10.06
CA LEU A 24 -12.78 12.88 9.75
C LEU A 24 -13.49 12.28 8.52
N VAL A 25 -13.00 12.65 7.34
CA VAL A 25 -13.28 11.88 6.14
C VAL A 25 -12.55 10.57 6.38
N THR A 26 -13.24 9.61 6.99
CA THR A 26 -12.85 8.21 6.88
C THR A 26 -13.08 7.85 5.42
N ALA A 27 -12.12 8.17 4.56
CA ALA A 27 -12.07 7.57 3.26
C ALA A 27 -11.89 6.08 3.54
N GLU A 28 -12.96 5.32 3.41
CA GLU A 28 -12.87 3.87 3.30
C GLU A 28 -11.83 3.58 2.22
N PRO A 29 -10.86 2.68 2.46
CA PRO A 29 -9.91 2.32 1.42
C PRO A 29 -10.70 1.82 0.22
N ASN A 30 -10.66 2.57 -0.87
CA ASN A 30 -11.34 2.18 -2.10
C ASN A 30 -10.46 1.14 -2.79
N TRP A 31 -10.71 -0.14 -2.53
CA TRP A 31 -9.99 -1.24 -3.15
C TRP A 31 -10.42 -1.35 -4.61
N PRO A 32 -9.52 -1.13 -5.58
CA PRO A 32 -9.87 -1.32 -6.98
C PRO A 32 -10.17 -2.80 -7.25
N GLY A 33 -11.33 -3.07 -7.84
CA GLY A 33 -11.71 -4.41 -8.28
C GLY A 33 -12.37 -5.32 -7.24
N GLU A 34 -13.00 -4.75 -6.21
CA GLU A 34 -13.68 -5.53 -5.18
C GLU A 34 -14.76 -6.48 -5.69
N PRO A 35 -14.74 -7.74 -5.23
CA PRO A 35 -15.96 -8.53 -5.10
C PRO A 35 -16.75 -8.01 -3.90
N VAL A 36 -18.07 -7.96 -4.03
CA VAL A 36 -19.03 -7.29 -3.15
C VAL A 36 -18.95 -7.69 -1.66
N ASP A 37 -18.25 -8.76 -1.31
CA ASP A 37 -18.24 -9.34 0.05
C ASP A 37 -16.87 -9.38 0.76
N ASN A 38 -15.79 -8.87 0.14
CA ASN A 38 -14.47 -8.91 0.76
C ASN A 38 -13.70 -7.62 0.57
N HIS A 39 -13.80 -6.73 1.55
CA HIS A 39 -13.16 -5.40 1.55
C HIS A 39 -11.62 -5.41 1.51
N LEU A 40 -11.00 -6.57 1.69
CA LEU A 40 -9.55 -6.72 1.67
C LEU A 40 -9.02 -7.30 0.35
N TYR A 41 -9.92 -7.76 -0.52
CA TYR A 41 -9.52 -8.36 -1.79
C TYR A 41 -9.09 -7.32 -2.81
N MET A 42 -7.95 -7.55 -3.42
CA MET A 42 -7.44 -6.82 -4.57
C MET A 42 -7.02 -7.82 -5.64
N SER A 43 -7.54 -7.70 -6.86
CA SER A 43 -7.08 -8.54 -7.97
C SER A 43 -5.69 -8.14 -8.43
N TRP A 44 -4.92 -9.09 -9.00
CA TRP A 44 -3.63 -8.77 -9.60
C TRP A 44 -3.73 -7.71 -10.71
N ALA A 45 -4.79 -7.74 -11.51
CA ALA A 45 -4.98 -6.75 -12.57
C ALA A 45 -5.20 -5.33 -12.03
N ALA A 46 -5.99 -5.20 -10.96
CA ALA A 46 -6.21 -3.93 -10.29
C ALA A 46 -4.93 -3.40 -9.63
N LEU A 47 -4.19 -4.27 -8.93
CA LEU A 47 -2.89 -3.92 -8.37
C LEU A 47 -1.92 -3.46 -9.46
N THR A 48 -1.83 -4.21 -10.57
CA THR A 48 -0.94 -3.87 -11.69
C THR A 48 -1.22 -2.47 -12.23
N GLN A 49 -2.49 -2.12 -12.42
CA GLN A 49 -2.86 -0.78 -12.86
C GLN A 49 -2.42 0.28 -11.82
N GLU A 50 -2.76 0.08 -10.56
CA GLU A 50 -2.50 1.07 -9.52
C GLU A 50 -0.99 1.31 -9.30
N VAL A 51 -0.15 0.27 -9.27
CA VAL A 51 1.30 0.46 -9.10
C VAL A 51 1.96 1.12 -10.32
N ASN A 52 1.43 0.89 -11.52
CA ASN A 52 1.86 1.63 -12.71
C ASN A 52 1.47 3.10 -12.63
N ASP A 53 0.23 3.40 -12.23
CA ASP A 53 -0.23 4.77 -12.02
C ASP A 53 0.63 5.49 -10.97
N TRP A 54 0.95 4.83 -9.84
CA TRP A 54 1.85 5.39 -8.84
C TRP A 54 3.22 5.76 -9.38
N SER A 55 3.81 4.90 -10.22
CA SER A 55 5.14 5.15 -10.79
C SER A 55 5.13 6.29 -11.82
N ILE A 56 4.01 6.51 -12.50
CA ILE A 56 3.82 7.61 -13.46
C ILE A 56 3.57 8.93 -12.72
N ASP A 57 2.73 8.89 -11.70
CA ASP A 57 2.29 10.10 -10.99
C ASP A 57 3.32 10.59 -9.95
N ASN A 58 4.21 9.69 -9.47
CA ASN A 58 5.17 10.00 -8.40
C ASN A 58 6.60 9.54 -8.77
N PRO A 59 7.16 9.93 -9.93
CA PRO A 59 8.45 9.44 -10.40
C PRO A 59 9.61 9.82 -9.49
N ASP A 60 9.45 10.85 -8.66
CA ASP A 60 10.49 11.33 -7.74
C ASP A 60 10.69 10.39 -6.54
N ILE A 61 9.70 9.55 -6.22
CA ILE A 61 9.77 8.65 -5.07
C ILE A 61 9.41 7.20 -5.37
N VAL A 62 8.75 6.91 -6.49
CA VAL A 62 8.29 5.56 -6.82
C VAL A 62 9.10 4.98 -7.97
N MET A 63 9.80 3.88 -7.70
CA MET A 63 10.40 3.03 -8.72
C MET A 63 9.61 1.72 -8.77
N LEU A 64 9.15 1.34 -9.96
CA LEU A 64 8.45 0.08 -10.20
C LEU A 64 9.31 -0.86 -11.03
N SER A 65 9.42 -2.11 -10.61
CA SER A 65 10.09 -3.15 -11.38
C SER A 65 9.38 -4.49 -11.21
N SER A 66 9.49 -5.36 -12.22
CA SER A 66 9.14 -6.76 -12.05
C SER A 66 10.37 -7.54 -11.60
N ILE A 67 10.24 -8.34 -10.55
CA ILE A 67 11.31 -9.24 -10.10
C ILE A 67 11.18 -10.64 -10.68
N GLY A 68 10.19 -10.87 -11.54
CA GLY A 68 9.92 -12.14 -12.20
C GLY A 68 8.44 -12.34 -12.47
N GLN A 69 8.08 -13.57 -12.80
CA GLN A 69 6.71 -13.91 -13.11
C GLN A 69 6.22 -15.09 -12.25
N SER A 70 4.93 -15.08 -11.95
CA SER A 70 4.26 -16.23 -11.35
C SER A 70 4.19 -17.41 -12.31
N TYR A 71 3.69 -18.56 -11.84
CA TYR A 71 3.50 -19.75 -12.68
C TYR A 71 2.60 -19.48 -13.89
N LEU A 72 1.57 -18.64 -13.75
CA LEU A 72 0.66 -18.26 -14.84
C LEU A 72 1.13 -17.03 -15.63
N GLY A 73 2.37 -16.56 -15.43
CA GLY A 73 2.96 -15.48 -16.20
C GLY A 73 2.54 -14.07 -15.74
N LYS A 74 2.01 -13.92 -14.53
CA LYS A 74 1.72 -12.62 -13.94
C LYS A 74 3.00 -12.00 -13.37
N GLU A 75 3.24 -10.73 -13.68
CA GLU A 75 4.40 -10.01 -13.15
C GLU A 75 4.36 -9.92 -11.63
N LEU A 76 5.51 -10.13 -11.00
CA LEU A 76 5.73 -9.95 -9.57
C LEU A 76 6.27 -8.54 -9.35
N TRP A 77 5.38 -7.62 -9.02
CA TRP A 77 5.70 -6.21 -8.92
C TRP A 77 6.40 -5.88 -7.61
N MET A 78 7.60 -5.29 -7.72
CA MET A 78 8.31 -4.64 -6.63
C MET A 78 8.13 -3.13 -6.74
N VAL A 79 7.51 -2.52 -5.75
CA VAL A 79 7.44 -1.08 -5.57
C VAL A 79 8.57 -0.67 -4.63
N VAL A 80 9.44 0.21 -5.08
CA VAL A 80 10.49 0.78 -4.23
C VAL A 80 10.21 2.25 -4.01
N LEU A 81 10.05 2.63 -2.73
CA LEU A 81 9.81 4.01 -2.33
C LEU A 81 11.07 4.58 -1.68
N SER A 82 11.51 5.73 -2.18
CA SER A 82 12.64 6.49 -1.66
C SER A 82 12.62 7.91 -2.25
N ASP A 83 13.22 8.88 -1.61
CA ASP A 83 13.53 10.18 -2.24
C ASP A 83 14.70 10.00 -3.21
N TRP A 84 14.40 9.87 -4.51
CA TRP A 84 15.42 9.64 -5.55
C TRP A 84 16.26 10.87 -5.88
N SER A 85 15.93 12.04 -5.33
CA SER A 85 16.79 13.22 -5.41
C SER A 85 18.04 13.10 -4.53
N MET A 86 18.04 12.16 -3.58
CA MET A 86 19.12 11.88 -2.65
C MET A 86 19.64 10.46 -2.82
N GLU A 87 20.89 10.29 -3.28
CA GLU A 87 21.55 8.98 -3.39
C GLU A 87 21.97 8.43 -2.01
N THR A 88 22.24 9.32 -1.07
CA THR A 88 22.67 9.00 0.30
C THR A 88 21.87 9.79 1.31
N LYS A 89 21.94 9.40 2.58
CA LYS A 89 21.38 10.20 3.68
C LYS A 89 22.10 11.56 3.80
N SER A 90 21.54 12.45 4.56
CA SER A 90 22.07 13.80 4.78
C SER A 90 23.49 13.82 5.41
N ASP A 91 23.86 12.78 6.13
CA ASP A 91 25.20 12.58 6.70
C ASP A 91 26.21 11.90 5.76
N GLY A 92 25.79 11.59 4.50
CA GLY A 92 26.59 10.92 3.48
C GLY A 92 26.65 9.39 3.62
N SER A 93 25.95 8.80 4.59
CA SER A 93 25.85 7.34 4.70
C SER A 93 24.82 6.76 3.70
N VAL A 94 24.95 5.47 3.41
CA VAL A 94 24.03 4.74 2.52
C VAL A 94 22.66 4.65 3.18
N LYS A 95 21.59 4.76 2.38
CA LYS A 95 20.23 4.51 2.86
C LYS A 95 20.05 3.08 3.32
N GLU A 96 19.26 2.88 4.38
CA GLU A 96 18.84 1.54 4.77
C GLU A 96 17.85 0.97 3.77
N ILE A 97 17.88 -0.36 3.59
CA ILE A 97 16.89 -1.07 2.80
C ILE A 97 15.98 -1.83 3.75
N ILE A 98 14.67 -1.56 3.64
CA ILE A 98 13.64 -2.30 4.36
C ILE A 98 12.82 -3.05 3.33
N TYR A 99 12.74 -4.38 3.49
CA TYR A 99 11.91 -5.23 2.66
C TYR A 99 10.60 -5.57 3.37
N ILE A 100 9.49 -5.39 2.68
CA ILE A 100 8.13 -5.70 3.14
C ILE A 100 7.48 -6.57 2.07
N ASP A 101 6.89 -7.68 2.46
CA ASP A 101 6.13 -8.51 1.54
C ASP A 101 4.74 -8.87 2.09
N GLY A 102 3.81 -9.08 1.17
CA GLY A 102 2.45 -9.52 1.44
C GLY A 102 1.98 -10.57 0.46
N GLY A 103 0.89 -11.25 0.81
CA GLY A 103 0.22 -12.16 -0.11
C GLY A 103 0.99 -13.44 -0.46
N HIS A 104 1.74 -14.04 0.47
CA HIS A 104 2.33 -15.37 0.28
C HIS A 104 1.26 -16.42 0.04
N HIS A 105 0.23 -16.42 0.89
CA HIS A 105 -0.94 -17.26 0.71
C HIS A 105 -2.01 -16.45 0.01
N GLY A 106 -2.50 -16.92 -1.13
CA GLY A 106 -3.36 -16.13 -1.99
C GLY A 106 -4.71 -15.77 -1.38
N ASN A 107 -5.24 -16.58 -0.48
CA ASN A 107 -6.50 -16.33 0.22
C ASN A 107 -6.36 -15.59 1.57
N GLU A 108 -5.17 -15.17 1.93
CA GLU A 108 -4.91 -14.38 3.14
C GLU A 108 -4.74 -12.90 2.77
N TYR A 109 -5.83 -12.26 2.35
CA TYR A 109 -5.83 -10.91 1.76
C TYR A 109 -5.28 -9.81 2.66
N LEU A 110 -5.28 -10.00 3.99
CA LEU A 110 -4.79 -9.00 4.94
C LEU A 110 -3.31 -8.65 4.70
N GLY A 111 -2.47 -9.63 4.34
CA GLY A 111 -1.05 -9.39 4.05
C GLY A 111 -0.86 -8.48 2.84
N THR A 112 -1.58 -8.77 1.74
CA THR A 112 -1.62 -7.91 0.54
C THR A 112 -2.14 -6.51 0.88
N ALA A 113 -3.23 -6.45 1.65
CA ALA A 113 -3.86 -5.20 2.06
C ALA A 113 -2.91 -4.31 2.86
N LEU A 114 -2.20 -4.86 3.84
CA LEU A 114 -1.28 -4.09 4.68
C LEU A 114 -0.06 -3.61 3.88
N ALA A 115 0.52 -4.44 3.02
CA ALA A 115 1.62 -4.04 2.17
C ALA A 115 1.21 -2.91 1.20
N TRP A 116 0.03 -3.03 0.58
CA TRP A 116 -0.54 -1.99 -0.27
C TRP A 116 -0.81 -0.68 0.49
N LEU A 117 -1.46 -0.76 1.66
CA LEU A 117 -1.72 0.41 2.51
C LEU A 117 -0.43 1.11 2.94
N THR A 118 0.61 0.34 3.23
CA THR A 118 1.92 0.90 3.58
C THR A 118 2.48 1.73 2.43
N ALA A 119 2.52 1.18 1.21
CA ALA A 119 3.00 1.91 0.05
C ALA A 119 2.17 3.17 -0.21
N LYS A 120 0.85 3.02 -0.22
CA LYS A 120 -0.10 4.12 -0.48
C LYS A 120 0.01 5.22 0.56
N TRP A 121 0.20 4.87 1.84
CA TRP A 121 0.37 5.83 2.91
C TRP A 121 1.61 6.69 2.68
N TYR A 122 2.77 6.10 2.42
CA TYR A 122 3.99 6.86 2.17
C TYR A 122 3.88 7.78 0.95
N ILE A 123 3.24 7.32 -0.13
CA ILE A 123 3.02 8.14 -1.33
C ILE A 123 2.11 9.34 -1.01
N ASN A 124 0.99 9.11 -0.32
CA ASN A 124 0.05 10.16 0.02
C ASN A 124 0.67 11.17 0.99
N GLU A 125 1.38 10.70 2.01
CA GLU A 125 2.00 11.55 3.02
C GLU A 125 3.20 12.35 2.47
N TRP A 126 3.95 11.77 1.53
CA TRP A 126 4.94 12.52 0.78
C TRP A 126 4.31 13.69 0.02
N ASN A 127 3.24 13.43 -0.71
CA ASN A 127 2.52 14.45 -1.46
C ASN A 127 1.87 15.52 -0.55
N ALA A 128 1.48 15.12 0.66
CA ALA A 128 0.98 16.02 1.71
C ALA A 128 2.10 16.77 2.45
N GLN A 129 3.37 16.56 2.11
CA GLN A 129 4.54 17.16 2.75
C GLN A 129 4.65 16.81 4.25
N ASN A 130 4.27 15.60 4.61
CA ASN A 130 4.41 15.09 5.98
C ASN A 130 5.89 14.85 6.29
N GLU A 131 6.39 15.51 7.35
CA GLU A 131 7.81 15.45 7.75
C GLU A 131 8.26 14.01 8.10
N GLU A 132 7.40 13.20 8.70
CA GLU A 132 7.73 11.81 9.06
C GLU A 132 7.97 10.96 7.81
N ALA A 133 7.07 11.02 6.83
CA ALA A 133 7.21 10.30 5.57
C ALA A 133 8.44 10.75 4.78
N ILE A 134 8.66 12.07 4.71
CA ILE A 134 9.84 12.65 4.06
C ILE A 134 11.12 12.15 4.72
N ASN A 135 11.25 12.22 6.04
CA ASN A 135 12.43 11.77 6.76
C ASN A 135 12.74 10.29 6.54
N VAL A 136 11.69 9.44 6.49
CA VAL A 136 11.87 8.02 6.20
C VAL A 136 12.37 7.81 4.77
N LEU A 137 11.73 8.40 3.76
CA LEU A 137 12.11 8.20 2.36
C LEU A 137 13.47 8.85 2.00
N GLN A 138 13.91 9.86 2.76
CA GLN A 138 15.25 10.43 2.62
C GLN A 138 16.35 9.56 3.22
N SER A 139 16.01 8.69 4.15
CA SER A 139 16.97 7.83 4.85
C SER A 139 16.90 6.36 4.47
N THR A 140 15.84 5.94 3.76
CA THR A 140 15.50 4.53 3.57
C THR A 140 14.99 4.28 2.14
N GLU A 141 15.26 3.09 1.63
CA GLU A 141 14.56 2.50 0.49
C GLU A 141 13.58 1.45 1.00
N LEU A 142 12.28 1.67 0.79
CA LEU A 142 11.24 0.71 1.14
C LEU A 142 10.96 -0.17 -0.08
N HIS A 143 11.42 -1.40 -0.05
CA HIS A 143 11.17 -2.40 -1.09
C HIS A 143 9.91 -3.19 -0.74
N ILE A 144 8.80 -2.95 -1.43
CA ILE A 144 7.49 -3.48 -1.08
C ILE A 144 6.98 -4.42 -2.17
N MET A 145 6.93 -5.72 -1.86
CA MET A 145 6.28 -6.76 -2.65
C MET A 145 4.85 -6.91 -2.16
N ILE A 146 3.90 -6.24 -2.81
CA ILE A 146 2.52 -6.17 -2.32
C ILE A 146 1.81 -7.52 -2.42
N MET A 147 2.04 -8.27 -3.51
CA MET A 147 1.34 -9.54 -3.80
C MET A 147 2.32 -10.57 -4.34
N LEU A 148 2.87 -11.40 -3.46
CA LEU A 148 3.85 -12.43 -3.84
C LEU A 148 3.22 -13.61 -4.58
N ASN A 149 1.95 -13.92 -4.30
CA ASN A 149 1.21 -15.03 -4.91
C ASN A 149 -0.04 -14.55 -5.69
N PRO A 150 0.16 -13.88 -6.83
CA PRO A 150 -0.97 -13.35 -7.59
C PRO A 150 -1.87 -14.43 -8.21
N ASP A 151 -1.36 -15.62 -8.46
CA ASP A 151 -2.15 -16.73 -8.99
C ASP A 151 -3.09 -17.27 -7.94
N GLY A 152 -2.58 -17.51 -6.73
CA GLY A 152 -3.38 -17.95 -5.60
C GLY A 152 -4.37 -16.89 -5.14
N ASN A 153 -3.98 -15.61 -5.20
CA ASN A 153 -4.86 -14.50 -4.83
C ASN A 153 -6.10 -14.43 -5.75
N ASP A 154 -5.90 -14.44 -7.07
CA ASP A 154 -7.01 -14.35 -8.02
C ASP A 154 -7.86 -15.63 -8.08
N ALA A 155 -7.32 -16.76 -7.61
CA ALA A 155 -8.02 -18.03 -7.51
C ALA A 155 -8.61 -18.33 -6.14
N ASP A 156 -8.47 -17.40 -5.17
CA ASP A 156 -8.88 -17.59 -3.77
C ASP A 156 -8.34 -18.86 -3.14
N THR A 157 -7.05 -19.14 -3.38
CA THR A 157 -6.40 -20.33 -2.85
C THR A 157 -5.16 -19.98 -2.03
N ARG A 158 -4.85 -20.81 -1.02
CA ARG A 158 -3.65 -20.67 -0.21
C ARG A 158 -2.37 -20.82 -1.04
N HIS A 159 -2.33 -21.82 -1.91
CA HIS A 159 -1.18 -22.22 -2.70
C HIS A 159 -1.10 -21.41 -4.00
N ASN A 160 0.07 -21.41 -4.63
CA ASN A 160 0.13 -20.96 -6.02
C ASN A 160 -0.54 -22.02 -6.93
N LEU A 161 -0.78 -21.66 -8.20
CA LEU A 161 -1.44 -22.55 -9.15
C LEU A 161 -0.47 -23.48 -9.91
N ASN A 162 0.74 -23.68 -9.40
CA ASN A 162 1.67 -24.65 -9.97
C ASN A 162 1.12 -26.07 -9.75
N VAL A 163 0.41 -26.57 -10.74
CA VAL A 163 -0.14 -27.92 -10.73
C VAL A 163 1.01 -28.91 -11.01
N THR A 164 1.86 -29.11 -10.04
CA THR A 164 2.67 -30.32 -10.06
C THR A 164 1.73 -31.49 -9.78
N THR A 165 1.44 -32.28 -10.80
CA THR A 165 0.82 -33.59 -10.65
C THR A 165 1.82 -34.54 -9.97
N ALA A 166 2.19 -34.23 -8.73
CA ALA A 166 2.80 -35.22 -7.86
C ALA A 166 1.70 -36.23 -7.56
N ALA A 167 1.76 -37.37 -8.23
CA ALA A 167 0.90 -38.49 -7.92
C ALA A 167 1.08 -38.80 -6.43
N ASN A 168 0.13 -38.35 -5.64
CA ASN A 168 0.08 -38.79 -4.25
C ASN A 168 -0.41 -40.24 -4.27
N PRO A 169 0.42 -41.25 -3.93
CA PRO A 169 0.02 -42.66 -4.05
C PRO A 169 -1.12 -43.04 -3.09
N PHE A 170 -1.54 -42.11 -2.23
CA PHE A 170 -2.62 -42.33 -1.25
C PHE A 170 -3.95 -41.68 -1.60
N VAL A 171 -4.06 -40.99 -2.76
CA VAL A 171 -5.31 -40.42 -3.26
C VAL A 171 -5.57 -40.89 -4.69
N SER A 172 -6.79 -41.32 -4.94
CA SER A 172 -7.21 -41.90 -6.26
C SER A 172 -7.38 -40.86 -7.35
N GLU A 173 -7.36 -39.58 -7.05
CA GLU A 173 -7.46 -38.48 -8.00
C GLU A 173 -6.28 -37.53 -7.82
N PRO A 174 -5.67 -37.01 -8.91
CA PRO A 174 -4.64 -35.98 -8.80
C PRO A 174 -5.27 -34.71 -8.22
N VAL A 175 -5.05 -34.46 -6.95
CA VAL A 175 -5.39 -33.15 -6.36
C VAL A 175 -4.39 -32.15 -6.93
N PRO A 176 -4.84 -31.06 -7.59
CA PRO A 176 -3.96 -29.97 -7.96
C PRO A 176 -3.39 -29.34 -6.68
N THR A 177 -2.23 -29.83 -6.26
CA THR A 177 -1.52 -29.31 -5.12
C THR A 177 -0.57 -28.26 -5.64
N GLY A 178 -0.98 -26.98 -5.60
CA GLY A 178 -0.07 -25.88 -5.74
C GLY A 178 1.00 -25.90 -4.63
N ILE A 179 2.05 -25.11 -4.79
CA ILE A 179 3.11 -24.99 -3.82
C ILE A 179 2.65 -23.99 -2.75
N ASP A 180 2.78 -24.39 -1.49
CA ASP A 180 2.65 -23.48 -0.33
C ASP A 180 3.95 -22.66 -0.24
N LEU A 181 3.93 -21.44 -0.76
CA LEU A 181 5.13 -20.62 -0.92
C LEU A 181 5.84 -20.34 0.42
N TYR A 182 5.09 -20.16 1.49
CA TYR A 182 5.66 -19.90 2.82
C TYR A 182 6.43 -21.10 3.39
N ARG A 183 6.14 -22.32 2.94
CA ARG A 183 6.76 -23.56 3.43
C ARG A 183 7.99 -23.98 2.63
N ASN A 184 8.37 -23.22 1.62
CA ASN A 184 9.48 -23.55 0.70
C ASN A 184 10.77 -22.77 0.98
N TYR A 185 10.81 -21.94 2.01
CA TYR A 185 12.06 -21.29 2.41
C TYR A 185 13.01 -22.29 3.06
N ASP A 186 14.27 -22.27 2.63
CA ASP A 186 15.32 -23.06 3.27
C ASP A 186 15.53 -22.56 4.70
N HIS A 187 15.41 -23.46 5.64
CA HIS A 187 15.76 -23.20 7.04
C HIS A 187 17.21 -23.62 7.25
N PHE A 188 18.10 -22.65 7.34
CA PHE A 188 19.49 -22.83 7.72
C PHE A 188 19.66 -22.79 9.23
#